data_bd9f1d655aaaecc7df6467a332335504
#
_entry.id   bd9f1d655aaaecc7df6467a332335504
#
_cell.length_a   1.000
_cell.length_b   1.000
_cell.length_c   1.000
_cell.angle_alpha   90.00
_cell.angle_beta   90.00
_cell.angle_gamma   90.00
#
_symmetry.space_group_name_H-M   'P 1'
#
loop_
_entity.id
_entity.type
_entity.pdbx_description
1 polymer ?
#
loop_
_entity_poly.entity_id
_entity_poly.type
_entity_poly.pdbx_seq_one_letter_code
_entity_poly.pdbx_strand_id
1 'polypeptide(L)'
;QQLELGCNYRMTDIHAALGLSQLERLDSFVEQRHSVAKTYFEELKIDSVVLPYQHRDCISSFHLFVLNFTDSAGPRSQSEVFNRLRDSGVSVNLHYIPIYRHPYYSAMGFERSHFPEAEIYYQRAISIPMYPNISEDEQSFVIDVIKSDTSKKFEMPKGFQDLF
;
A
#
# COMPACT_ATOMS: atom_id res chain seq x y z
N GLN A 1 -24.03 -21.72 30.29
CA GLN A 1 -23.53 -20.84 31.34
C GLN A 1 -22.67 -19.74 30.71
N GLN A 2 -22.92 -18.51 31.10
CA GLN A 2 -22.06 -17.39 30.74
C GLN A 2 -20.90 -17.34 31.76
N LEU A 3 -19.65 -17.44 31.22
CA LEU A 3 -18.45 -17.42 32.09
C LEU A 3 -17.84 -16.01 32.14
N GLU A 4 -18.01 -15.22 31.04
CA GLU A 4 -17.47 -13.86 30.90
C GLU A 4 -18.46 -12.94 30.20
N LEU A 5 -18.28 -11.63 30.35
CA LEU A 5 -19.07 -10.63 29.63
C LEU A 5 -18.60 -10.54 28.21
N GLY A 6 -19.53 -10.62 27.27
CA GLY A 6 -19.29 -10.40 25.83
C GLY A 6 -19.98 -9.13 25.33
N CYS A 7 -19.47 -8.59 24.23
CA CYS A 7 -20.00 -7.36 23.62
C CYS A 7 -21.22 -7.60 22.74
N ASN A 8 -21.69 -8.84 22.57
CA ASN A 8 -22.82 -9.22 21.71
C ASN A 8 -22.68 -8.75 20.26
N TYR A 9 -21.48 -8.77 19.72
CA TYR A 9 -21.19 -8.40 18.32
C TYR A 9 -21.71 -9.46 17.36
N ARG A 10 -22.99 -9.37 17.02
CA ARG A 10 -23.64 -10.30 16.09
C ARG A 10 -23.69 -9.70 14.70
N MET A 11 -23.39 -10.53 13.69
CA MET A 11 -23.62 -10.18 12.30
C MET A 11 -25.13 -10.07 12.03
N THR A 12 -25.55 -9.00 11.38
CA THR A 12 -26.95 -8.88 10.95
C THR A 12 -27.20 -9.70 9.69
N ASP A 13 -28.45 -10.04 9.39
CA ASP A 13 -28.81 -10.80 8.19
C ASP A 13 -28.39 -10.07 6.90
N ILE A 14 -28.45 -8.73 6.89
CA ILE A 14 -27.95 -7.91 5.77
C ILE A 14 -26.45 -8.10 5.56
N HIS A 15 -25.65 -8.04 6.64
CA HIS A 15 -24.21 -8.30 6.56
C HIS A 15 -23.92 -9.74 6.12
N ALA A 16 -24.69 -10.71 6.60
CA ALA A 16 -24.53 -12.11 6.23
C ALA A 16 -24.85 -12.34 4.75
N ALA A 17 -25.94 -11.78 4.25
CA ALA A 17 -26.32 -11.87 2.84
C ALA A 17 -25.27 -11.22 1.92
N LEU A 18 -24.76 -10.04 2.30
CA LEU A 18 -23.67 -9.39 1.57
C LEU A 18 -22.40 -10.25 1.59
N GLY A 19 -22.04 -10.78 2.75
CA GLY A 19 -20.87 -11.65 2.91
C GLY A 19 -20.94 -12.89 2.03
N LEU A 20 -22.09 -13.58 1.99
CA LEU A 20 -22.32 -14.75 1.13
C LEU A 20 -22.16 -14.37 -0.34
N SER A 21 -22.80 -13.29 -0.79
CA SER A 21 -22.69 -12.81 -2.18
C SER A 21 -21.25 -12.45 -2.57
N GLN A 22 -20.44 -11.90 -1.67
CA GLN A 22 -19.03 -11.61 -1.93
C GLN A 22 -18.18 -12.88 -1.94
N LEU A 23 -18.50 -13.85 -1.07
CA LEU A 23 -17.78 -15.12 -0.98
C LEU A 23 -17.86 -15.93 -2.28
N GLU A 24 -19.00 -15.92 -2.96
CA GLU A 24 -19.17 -16.58 -4.27
C GLU A 24 -18.18 -16.07 -5.34
N ARG A 25 -17.66 -14.87 -5.19
CA ARG A 25 -16.73 -14.23 -6.14
C ARG A 25 -15.28 -14.20 -5.65
N LEU A 26 -15.02 -14.74 -4.45
CA LEU A 26 -13.71 -14.60 -3.79
C LEU A 26 -12.57 -15.13 -4.65
N ASP A 27 -12.71 -16.34 -5.18
CA ASP A 27 -11.66 -16.99 -5.97
C ASP A 27 -11.33 -16.17 -7.21
N SER A 28 -12.35 -15.70 -7.94
CA SER A 28 -12.17 -14.83 -9.09
C SER A 28 -11.46 -13.51 -8.72
N PHE A 29 -11.79 -12.91 -7.58
CA PHE A 29 -11.12 -11.69 -7.13
C PHE A 29 -9.65 -11.94 -6.77
N VAL A 30 -9.35 -13.08 -6.16
CA VAL A 30 -7.96 -13.46 -5.82
C VAL A 30 -7.16 -13.71 -7.10
N GLU A 31 -7.71 -14.43 -8.09
CA GLU A 31 -7.06 -14.66 -9.38
C GLU A 31 -6.74 -13.35 -10.11
N GLN A 32 -7.69 -12.43 -10.17
CA GLN A 32 -7.49 -11.11 -10.80
C GLN A 32 -6.40 -10.32 -10.06
N ARG A 33 -6.39 -10.30 -8.72
CA ARG A 33 -5.32 -9.68 -7.94
C ARG A 33 -3.95 -10.32 -8.18
N HIS A 34 -3.90 -11.63 -8.40
CA HIS A 34 -2.67 -12.32 -8.76
C HIS A 34 -2.16 -11.89 -10.14
N SER A 35 -3.05 -11.69 -11.11
CA SER A 35 -2.68 -11.16 -12.44
C SER A 35 -2.09 -9.75 -12.31
N VAL A 36 -2.75 -8.86 -11.58
CA VAL A 36 -2.27 -7.50 -11.31
C VAL A 36 -0.90 -7.52 -10.58
N ALA A 37 -0.78 -8.35 -9.55
CA ALA A 37 0.48 -8.48 -8.81
C ALA A 37 1.61 -8.99 -9.69
N LYS A 38 1.35 -9.96 -10.58
CA LYS A 38 2.33 -10.48 -11.52
C LYS A 38 2.90 -9.37 -12.40
N THR A 39 2.06 -8.55 -13.00
CA THR A 39 2.50 -7.40 -13.81
C THR A 39 3.35 -6.43 -12.99
N TYR A 40 2.94 -6.10 -11.76
CA TYR A 40 3.76 -5.25 -10.88
C TYR A 40 5.10 -5.90 -10.54
N PHE A 41 5.15 -7.20 -10.28
CA PHE A 41 6.42 -7.91 -10.03
C PHE A 41 7.34 -7.93 -11.26
N GLU A 42 6.80 -7.96 -12.46
CA GLU A 42 7.57 -7.96 -13.70
C GLU A 42 8.08 -6.55 -14.04
N GLU A 43 7.21 -5.54 -13.95
CA GLU A 43 7.46 -4.20 -14.45
C GLU A 43 8.15 -3.26 -13.46
N LEU A 44 8.01 -3.49 -12.14
CA LEU A 44 8.59 -2.63 -11.11
C LEU A 44 9.91 -3.20 -10.51
N LYS A 45 10.64 -4.03 -11.25
CA LYS A 45 12.00 -4.47 -10.89
C LYS A 45 13.00 -3.36 -11.17
N ILE A 46 13.03 -2.36 -10.31
CA ILE A 46 13.89 -1.17 -10.41
C ILE A 46 14.68 -1.00 -9.10
N ASP A 47 15.91 -0.50 -9.19
CA ASP A 47 16.87 -0.45 -8.06
C ASP A 47 16.38 0.37 -6.86
N SER A 48 15.48 1.35 -7.13
CA SER A 48 14.93 2.25 -6.12
C SER A 48 13.71 1.70 -5.38
N VAL A 49 13.26 0.48 -5.70
CA VAL A 49 12.05 -0.12 -5.14
C VAL A 49 12.32 -1.55 -4.71
N VAL A 50 11.97 -1.86 -3.46
CA VAL A 50 11.89 -3.24 -2.97
C VAL A 50 10.44 -3.69 -3.03
N LEU A 51 10.21 -4.76 -3.80
CA LEU A 51 8.89 -5.37 -3.97
C LEU A 51 8.51 -6.22 -2.75
N PRO A 52 7.21 -6.43 -2.50
CA PRO A 52 6.77 -7.26 -1.38
C PRO A 52 7.28 -8.70 -1.52
N TYR A 53 7.81 -9.25 -0.42
CA TYR A 53 8.28 -10.63 -0.40
C TYR A 53 7.10 -11.60 -0.28
N GLN A 54 7.11 -12.63 -1.15
CA GLN A 54 6.16 -13.73 -1.10
C GLN A 54 6.90 -15.02 -0.77
N HIS A 55 6.62 -15.60 0.40
CA HIS A 55 7.18 -16.90 0.75
C HIS A 55 6.58 -18.00 -0.15
N ARG A 56 7.43 -18.94 -0.61
CA ARG A 56 7.05 -19.99 -1.56
C ARG A 56 5.94 -20.94 -1.08
N ASP A 57 5.81 -21.10 0.25
CA ASP A 57 4.81 -21.98 0.87
C ASP A 57 3.54 -21.20 1.27
N CYS A 58 3.41 -19.94 0.83
CA CYS A 58 2.27 -19.09 1.12
C CYS A 58 1.66 -18.54 -0.15
N ILE A 59 0.33 -18.40 -0.16
CA ILE A 59 -0.41 -17.73 -1.22
C ILE A 59 -1.04 -16.47 -0.63
N SER A 60 -0.58 -15.30 -1.06
CA SER A 60 -1.17 -14.02 -0.67
C SER A 60 -2.39 -13.72 -1.52
N SER A 61 -3.44 -13.17 -0.91
CA SER A 61 -4.56 -12.60 -1.67
C SER A 61 -4.25 -11.22 -2.24
N PHE A 62 -3.06 -10.67 -1.99
CA PHE A 62 -2.63 -9.33 -2.40
C PHE A 62 -3.69 -8.25 -2.11
N HIS A 63 -4.19 -8.22 -0.86
CA HIS A 63 -5.07 -7.15 -0.41
C HIS A 63 -4.43 -5.77 -0.60
N LEU A 64 -3.14 -5.67 -0.30
CA LEU A 64 -2.29 -4.51 -0.53
C LEU A 64 -1.10 -4.92 -1.38
N PHE A 65 -0.59 -4.00 -2.20
CA PHE A 65 0.71 -4.11 -2.84
C PHE A 65 1.58 -2.95 -2.36
N VAL A 66 2.53 -3.27 -1.47
CA VAL A 66 3.35 -2.26 -0.78
C VAL A 66 4.73 -2.23 -1.41
N LEU A 67 5.11 -1.07 -1.92
CA LEU A 67 6.47 -0.79 -2.38
C LEU A 67 7.28 -0.16 -1.24
N ASN A 68 8.53 -0.60 -1.07
CA ASN A 68 9.49 0.08 -0.20
C ASN A 68 10.47 0.86 -1.06
N PHE A 69 10.37 2.17 -1.05
CA PHE A 69 11.26 3.06 -1.80
C PHE A 69 12.60 3.17 -1.06
N THR A 70 13.69 2.94 -1.80
CA THR A 70 15.06 3.01 -1.28
C THR A 70 15.74 4.32 -1.67
N ASP A 71 16.87 4.62 -1.03
CA ASP A 71 17.67 5.81 -1.34
C ASP A 71 18.49 5.69 -2.64
N SER A 72 18.37 4.58 -3.37
CA SER A 72 19.13 4.33 -4.61
C SER A 72 18.84 5.34 -5.72
N ALA A 73 17.68 5.99 -5.70
CA ALA A 73 17.32 7.07 -6.63
C ALA A 73 17.67 8.49 -6.10
N GLY A 74 18.48 8.56 -5.04
CA GLY A 74 18.83 9.78 -4.31
C GLY A 74 18.02 9.95 -3.02
N PRO A 75 18.51 10.75 -2.07
CA PRO A 75 17.86 10.94 -0.77
C PRO A 75 16.52 11.65 -0.96
N ARG A 76 15.45 10.87 -0.88
CA ARG A 76 14.07 11.35 -0.95
C ARG A 76 13.30 10.89 0.26
N SER A 77 12.55 11.78 0.86
CA SER A 77 11.62 11.37 1.91
C SER A 77 10.43 10.62 1.29
N GLN A 78 9.89 9.66 2.04
CA GLN A 78 8.64 8.99 1.66
C GLN A 78 7.53 10.00 1.31
N SER A 79 7.47 11.12 2.05
CA SER A 79 6.47 12.17 1.84
C SER A 79 6.59 12.81 0.46
N GLU A 80 7.81 13.03 -0.04
CA GLU A 80 8.04 13.60 -1.36
C GLU A 80 7.60 12.64 -2.46
N VAL A 81 7.96 11.34 -2.34
CA VAL A 81 7.50 10.31 -3.28
C VAL A 81 5.98 10.19 -3.24
N PHE A 82 5.40 10.11 -2.06
CA PHE A 82 3.96 10.02 -1.85
C PHE A 82 3.20 11.18 -2.49
N ASN A 83 3.63 12.42 -2.24
CA ASN A 83 2.99 13.61 -2.79
C ASN A 83 3.10 13.63 -4.32
N ARG A 84 4.27 13.33 -4.89
CA ARG A 84 4.43 13.29 -6.36
C ARG A 84 3.58 12.25 -7.04
N LEU A 85 3.47 11.06 -6.47
CA LEU A 85 2.57 10.03 -7.02
C LEU A 85 1.12 10.53 -7.00
N ARG A 86 0.68 11.18 -5.93
CA ARG A 86 -0.66 11.77 -5.83
C ARG A 86 -0.87 12.93 -6.82
N ASP A 87 0.09 13.82 -6.92
CA ASP A 87 0.04 14.96 -7.84
C ASP A 87 0.00 14.50 -9.31
N SER A 88 0.59 13.34 -9.58
CA SER A 88 0.50 12.67 -10.89
C SER A 88 -0.81 11.91 -11.10
N GLY A 89 -1.73 11.89 -10.15
CA GLY A 89 -3.03 11.24 -10.26
C GLY A 89 -3.07 9.78 -9.77
N VAL A 90 -1.97 9.26 -9.19
CA VAL A 90 -1.93 7.90 -8.63
C VAL A 90 -2.46 7.90 -7.20
N SER A 91 -3.52 7.14 -6.93
CA SER A 91 -4.08 6.99 -5.59
C SER A 91 -3.22 6.05 -4.74
N VAL A 92 -2.32 6.62 -3.95
CA VAL A 92 -1.44 5.90 -3.02
C VAL A 92 -1.88 6.07 -1.58
N ASN A 93 -1.49 5.13 -0.71
CA ASN A 93 -1.83 5.17 0.71
C ASN A 93 -0.67 4.66 1.58
N LEU A 94 -0.75 4.96 2.89
CA LEU A 94 0.19 4.49 3.92
C LEU A 94 -0.51 3.48 4.82
N HIS A 95 -0.05 2.25 4.84
CA HIS A 95 -0.59 1.18 5.68
C HIS A 95 0.52 0.62 6.58
N TYR A 96 0.64 1.09 7.84
CA TYR A 96 -0.08 2.17 8.54
C TYR A 96 0.92 2.94 9.40
N ILE A 97 0.46 4.04 10.06
CA ILE A 97 1.26 4.66 11.13
C ILE A 97 1.53 3.59 12.19
N PRO A 98 2.79 3.35 12.60
CA PRO A 98 3.11 2.36 13.62
C PRO A 98 2.34 2.60 14.92
N ILE A 99 1.81 1.53 15.50
CA ILE A 99 0.91 1.59 16.67
C ILE A 99 1.53 2.36 17.82
N TYR A 100 2.81 2.15 18.10
CA TYR A 100 3.53 2.83 19.19
C TYR A 100 3.66 4.35 19.00
N ARG A 101 3.43 4.89 17.79
CA ARG A 101 3.40 6.33 17.51
C ARG A 101 2.06 6.99 17.88
N HIS A 102 1.00 6.20 18.10
CA HIS A 102 -0.27 6.77 18.52
C HIS A 102 -0.20 7.27 19.97
N PRO A 103 -0.83 8.41 20.30
CA PRO A 103 -0.74 9.02 21.63
C PRO A 103 -1.05 8.06 22.78
N TYR A 104 -2.03 7.17 22.61
CA TYR A 104 -2.41 6.19 23.60
C TYR A 104 -1.24 5.26 23.99
N TYR A 105 -0.55 4.69 22.99
CA TYR A 105 0.57 3.77 23.25
C TYR A 105 1.86 4.50 23.64
N SER A 106 2.09 5.68 23.07
CA SER A 106 3.22 6.54 23.45
C SER A 106 3.12 6.95 24.93
N ALA A 107 1.92 7.22 25.45
CA ALA A 107 1.69 7.48 26.88
C ALA A 107 1.97 6.28 27.79
N MET A 108 2.00 5.05 27.24
CA MET A 108 2.41 3.83 27.95
C MET A 108 3.93 3.61 27.97
N GLY A 109 4.73 4.53 27.41
CA GLY A 109 6.18 4.45 27.39
C GLY A 109 6.76 3.71 26.17
N PHE A 110 5.97 3.43 25.14
CA PHE A 110 6.51 2.91 23.89
C PHE A 110 7.16 4.03 23.09
N GLU A 111 8.43 3.84 22.74
CA GLU A 111 9.24 4.82 21.98
C GLU A 111 9.67 4.27 20.64
N ARG A 112 9.92 5.17 19.67
CA ARG A 112 10.39 4.80 18.32
C ARG A 112 11.70 4.02 18.33
N SER A 113 12.58 4.35 19.27
CA SER A 113 13.88 3.70 19.46
C SER A 113 13.79 2.20 19.77
N HIS A 114 12.65 1.75 20.29
CA HIS A 114 12.40 0.34 20.60
C HIS A 114 12.09 -0.50 19.34
N PHE A 115 11.77 0.13 18.20
CA PHE A 115 11.26 -0.54 17.01
C PHE A 115 11.93 -0.05 15.72
N PRO A 116 13.28 -0.15 15.60
CA PRO A 116 14.03 0.44 14.48
C PRO A 116 13.60 -0.10 13.11
N GLU A 117 13.34 -1.40 13.00
CA GLU A 117 12.92 -2.03 11.74
C GLU A 117 11.52 -1.53 11.29
N ALA A 118 10.59 -1.35 12.22
CA ALA A 118 9.28 -0.80 11.91
C ALA A 118 9.36 0.68 11.50
N GLU A 119 10.28 1.44 12.09
CA GLU A 119 10.56 2.82 11.68
C GLU A 119 11.14 2.88 10.25
N ILE A 120 12.12 2.04 9.93
CA ILE A 120 12.71 1.95 8.58
C ILE A 120 11.64 1.56 7.57
N TYR A 121 10.83 0.56 7.87
CA TYR A 121 9.73 0.15 7.00
C TYR A 121 8.74 1.29 6.77
N TYR A 122 8.27 1.93 7.85
CA TYR A 122 7.29 3.01 7.77
C TYR A 122 7.79 4.21 6.96
N GLN A 123 9.09 4.51 7.03
CA GLN A 123 9.72 5.61 6.28
C GLN A 123 9.85 5.34 4.77
N ARG A 124 9.58 4.11 4.31
CA ARG A 124 9.82 3.67 2.92
C ARG A 124 8.57 3.11 2.25
N ALA A 125 7.62 2.62 3.04
CA ALA A 125 6.46 1.89 2.54
C ALA A 125 5.40 2.83 1.95
N ILE A 126 4.96 2.54 0.72
CA ILE A 126 3.82 3.19 0.06
C ILE A 126 3.00 2.09 -0.62
N SER A 127 1.71 2.03 -0.33
CA SER A 127 0.78 1.12 -1.00
C SER A 127 0.28 1.75 -2.28
N ILE A 128 0.42 1.01 -3.38
CA ILE A 128 -0.05 1.41 -4.71
C ILE A 128 -1.41 0.78 -5.02
N PRO A 129 -2.15 1.26 -6.03
CA PRO A 129 -3.45 0.71 -6.41
C PRO A 129 -3.40 -0.80 -6.63
N MET A 130 -4.30 -1.53 -5.93
CA MET A 130 -4.41 -2.98 -6.00
C MET A 130 -5.86 -3.40 -5.77
N TYR A 131 -6.58 -3.67 -6.87
CA TYR A 131 -7.97 -4.14 -6.85
C TYR A 131 -8.26 -5.02 -8.07
N PRO A 132 -9.25 -5.93 -7.99
CA PRO A 132 -9.48 -6.95 -9.03
C PRO A 132 -9.73 -6.39 -10.43
N ASN A 133 -10.48 -5.29 -10.52
CA ASN A 133 -10.94 -4.74 -11.79
C ASN A 133 -10.10 -3.55 -12.29
N ILE A 134 -8.84 -3.43 -11.86
CA ILE A 134 -7.94 -2.43 -12.45
C ILE A 134 -7.74 -2.75 -13.94
N SER A 135 -7.93 -1.76 -14.80
CA SER A 135 -7.70 -1.95 -16.23
C SER A 135 -6.21 -1.97 -16.57
N GLU A 136 -5.87 -2.53 -17.71
CA GLU A 136 -4.48 -2.54 -18.20
C GLU A 136 -3.93 -1.11 -18.37
N ASP A 137 -4.75 -0.18 -18.86
CA ASP A 137 -4.38 1.23 -19.02
C ASP A 137 -4.11 1.91 -17.68
N GLU A 138 -4.99 1.69 -16.68
CA GLU A 138 -4.79 2.22 -15.33
C GLU A 138 -3.53 1.64 -14.68
N GLN A 139 -3.31 0.34 -14.82
CA GLN A 139 -2.12 -0.32 -14.27
C GLN A 139 -0.85 0.16 -14.95
N SER A 140 -0.84 0.29 -16.27
CA SER A 140 0.28 0.82 -17.06
C SER A 140 0.59 2.26 -16.65
N PHE A 141 -0.43 3.09 -16.48
CA PHE A 141 -0.27 4.47 -16.00
C PHE A 141 0.42 4.52 -14.62
N VAL A 142 -0.02 3.70 -13.67
CA VAL A 142 0.62 3.61 -12.34
C VAL A 142 2.09 3.23 -12.46
N ILE A 143 2.40 2.23 -13.29
CA ILE A 143 3.77 1.75 -13.52
C ILE A 143 4.64 2.86 -14.12
N ASP A 144 4.15 3.55 -15.14
CA ASP A 144 4.88 4.61 -15.84
C ASP A 144 5.17 5.79 -14.92
N VAL A 145 4.22 6.20 -14.10
CA VAL A 145 4.42 7.26 -13.09
C VAL A 145 5.49 6.84 -12.08
N ILE A 146 5.47 5.62 -11.57
CA ILE A 146 6.48 5.12 -10.63
C ILE A 146 7.87 5.08 -11.30
N LYS A 147 7.98 4.54 -12.50
CA LYS A 147 9.24 4.48 -13.27
C LYS A 147 9.79 5.88 -13.57
N SER A 148 8.93 6.83 -13.93
CA SER A 148 9.35 8.20 -14.21
C SER A 148 9.81 8.94 -12.97
N ASP A 149 9.18 8.70 -11.82
CA ASP A 149 9.57 9.29 -10.53
C ASP A 149 10.95 8.79 -10.07
N THR A 150 11.26 7.53 -10.37
CA THR A 150 12.54 6.91 -9.98
C THR A 150 13.69 7.21 -10.93
N SER A 151 13.42 7.62 -12.17
CA SER A 151 14.44 7.80 -13.22
C SER A 151 14.91 9.25 -13.44
N LYS A 152 14.29 10.27 -12.86
CA LYS A 152 14.64 11.68 -13.12
C LYS A 152 14.75 12.51 -11.85
N LYS A 153 15.75 13.43 -11.82
CA LYS A 153 15.61 14.71 -11.13
C LYS A 153 14.39 15.40 -11.76
N PHE A 154 13.30 15.48 -11.02
CA PHE A 154 12.06 16.09 -11.50
C PHE A 154 12.28 17.60 -11.73
N GLU A 155 12.26 18.06 -12.97
CA GLU A 155 12.02 19.46 -13.29
C GLU A 155 10.51 19.68 -13.32
N MET A 156 9.99 20.51 -12.41
CA MET A 156 8.56 20.89 -12.41
C MET A 156 8.20 21.46 -13.80
N PRO A 157 7.05 21.08 -14.37
CA PRO A 157 6.57 21.68 -15.60
C PRO A 157 6.46 23.20 -15.43
N LYS A 158 7.11 23.96 -16.32
CA LYS A 158 6.97 25.42 -16.39
C LYS A 158 5.50 25.75 -16.64
N GLY A 159 4.82 26.31 -15.64
CA GLY A 159 3.41 26.70 -15.70
C GLY A 159 2.61 26.38 -14.44
N PHE A 160 3.15 25.61 -13.50
CA PHE A 160 2.45 25.27 -12.26
C PHE A 160 2.73 26.25 -11.11
N GLN A 161 3.64 27.22 -11.31
CA GLN A 161 4.00 28.22 -10.30
C GLN A 161 3.01 29.38 -10.19
N ASP A 162 2.07 29.51 -11.10
CA ASP A 162 1.13 30.65 -11.17
C ASP A 162 -0.28 30.34 -10.62
N LEU A 163 -0.47 29.21 -9.95
CA LEU A 163 -1.79 28.75 -9.45
C LEU A 163 -1.94 28.73 -7.93
N PHE A 164 -0.97 29.29 -7.18
CA PHE A 164 -1.09 29.48 -5.71
C PHE A 164 -0.57 30.82 -5.25
#